data_23e6c5d20f5936eaa9f98ad342ef695f
#
_entry.id   23e6c5d20f5936eaa9f98ad342ef695f
#
_cell.length_a   1.000
_cell.length_b   1.000
_cell.length_c   1.000
_cell.angle_alpha   90.00
_cell.angle_beta   90.00
_cell.angle_gamma   90.00
#
_symmetry.space_group_name_H-M   'P 1'
#
loop_
_entity.id
_entity.type
_entity.pdbx_description
1 polymer ?
#
loop_
_entity_poly.entity_id
_entity_poly.type
_entity_poly.pdbx_seq_one_letter_code
_entity_poly.pdbx_strand_id
1 'polypeptide(L)'
;MAKRGVIIVAGGSGRRMGASLPKQFMMLGNEPILVRSINSIHEALPAAEIVVVLPTEHVELWKNLSARFIVAPHKIAHGGQERFHSVRNGLQAMSQEVEYIGVHDAVRPMVSKKLIIRLMLEAEGHPAVIPTIAPPDSYRIVQSEGSHIIDRSTLRIVQTPQVFQAKTLREAYEQEFTPLFTDDASVVEATGTEITLIEGERENIKITTPADMIFAQAIISTQDEE
;
A
#
# COMPACT_ATOMS: atom_id res chain seq x y z
N MET A 1 11.46 -22.24 -2.46
CA MET A 1 11.36 -20.78 -2.65
C MET A 1 10.67 -20.23 -1.43
N ALA A 2 11.14 -19.09 -0.91
CA ALA A 2 10.53 -18.40 0.22
C ALA A 2 9.06 -18.06 -0.07
N LYS A 3 8.16 -18.31 0.90
CA LYS A 3 6.74 -17.98 0.76
C LYS A 3 6.53 -16.48 0.96
N ARG A 4 5.88 -15.85 0.02
CA ARG A 4 5.60 -14.40 0.00
C ARG A 4 4.12 -14.14 0.20
N GLY A 5 3.78 -13.04 0.88
CA GLY A 5 2.42 -12.60 1.05
C GLY A 5 2.28 -11.09 0.87
N VAL A 6 1.09 -10.63 0.51
CA VAL A 6 0.80 -9.19 0.41
C VAL A 6 -0.55 -8.90 1.06
N ILE A 7 -0.55 -7.93 1.96
CA ILE A 7 -1.75 -7.36 2.56
C ILE A 7 -2.10 -6.10 1.78
N ILE A 8 -3.27 -6.06 1.15
CA ILE A 8 -3.77 -4.88 0.43
C ILE A 8 -4.79 -4.18 1.33
N VAL A 9 -4.45 -2.98 1.80
CA VAL A 9 -5.30 -2.21 2.73
C VAL A 9 -6.26 -1.33 1.94
N ALA A 10 -7.55 -1.64 2.03
CA ALA A 10 -8.63 -0.96 1.31
C ALA A 10 -9.65 -0.28 2.26
N GLY A 11 -9.21 0.17 3.44
CA GLY A 11 -10.06 0.71 4.51
C GLY A 11 -10.41 2.20 4.42
N GLY A 12 -9.91 2.93 3.42
CA GLY A 12 -10.12 4.38 3.31
C GLY A 12 -11.57 4.75 2.99
N SER A 13 -12.17 5.65 3.79
CA SER A 13 -13.55 6.13 3.62
C SER A 13 -13.79 6.96 2.34
N GLY A 14 -12.74 7.35 1.62
CA GLY A 14 -12.85 8.11 0.37
C GLY A 14 -13.49 9.51 0.48
N ARG A 15 -13.73 10.04 1.68
CA ARG A 15 -14.46 11.32 1.91
C ARG A 15 -13.97 12.49 1.06
N ARG A 16 -12.66 12.57 0.77
CA ARG A 16 -12.05 13.62 -0.06
C ARG A 16 -12.40 13.54 -1.55
N MET A 17 -12.95 12.42 -2.01
CA MET A 17 -13.35 12.23 -3.41
C MET A 17 -14.76 12.78 -3.71
N GLY A 18 -15.57 13.08 -2.67
CA GLY A 18 -16.94 13.59 -2.85
C GLY A 18 -17.92 12.61 -3.52
N ALA A 19 -17.51 11.34 -3.72
CA ALA A 19 -18.31 10.32 -4.39
C ALA A 19 -19.07 9.47 -3.39
N SER A 20 -20.24 8.95 -3.81
CA SER A 20 -21.03 7.99 -3.03
C SER A 20 -20.39 6.60 -2.93
N LEU A 21 -19.52 6.26 -3.89
CA LEU A 21 -18.78 5.00 -3.93
C LEU A 21 -17.39 5.19 -3.31
N PRO A 22 -16.93 4.28 -2.41
CA PRO A 22 -15.56 4.33 -1.91
C PRO A 22 -14.53 4.27 -3.05
N LYS A 23 -13.49 5.13 -2.95
CA LYS A 23 -12.56 5.36 -4.06
C LYS A 23 -11.87 4.10 -4.60
N GLN A 24 -11.60 3.10 -3.74
CA GLN A 24 -10.99 1.83 -4.16
C GLN A 24 -11.88 1.02 -5.11
N PHE A 25 -13.17 1.30 -5.15
CA PHE A 25 -14.13 0.67 -6.07
C PHE A 25 -14.47 1.50 -7.31
N MET A 26 -13.94 2.72 -7.39
CA MET A 26 -14.11 3.57 -8.57
C MET A 26 -13.36 2.97 -9.77
N MET A 27 -13.95 3.16 -10.95
CA MET A 27 -13.33 2.71 -12.21
C MET A 27 -12.10 3.54 -12.54
N LEU A 28 -11.04 2.88 -12.98
CA LEU A 28 -9.84 3.45 -13.52
C LEU A 28 -9.52 2.72 -14.83
N GLY A 29 -9.79 3.37 -15.95
CA GLY A 29 -9.89 2.68 -17.23
C GLY A 29 -11.09 1.72 -17.26
N ASN A 30 -10.84 0.47 -17.59
CA ASN A 30 -11.84 -0.58 -17.77
C ASN A 30 -12.12 -1.44 -16.51
N GLU A 31 -11.42 -1.18 -15.40
CA GLU A 31 -11.55 -1.97 -14.17
C GLU A 31 -11.49 -1.10 -12.90
N PRO A 32 -12.04 -1.58 -11.75
CA PRO A 32 -11.92 -0.89 -10.48
C PRO A 32 -10.48 -0.79 -9.99
N ILE A 33 -10.14 0.30 -9.28
CA ILE A 33 -8.81 0.54 -8.70
C ILE A 33 -8.32 -0.67 -7.88
N LEU A 34 -9.17 -1.26 -7.04
CA LEU A 34 -8.81 -2.41 -6.22
C LEU A 34 -8.53 -3.67 -7.05
N VAL A 35 -9.30 -3.90 -8.13
CA VAL A 35 -9.06 -5.01 -9.06
C VAL A 35 -7.67 -4.89 -9.66
N ARG A 36 -7.33 -3.71 -10.18
CA ARG A 36 -6.02 -3.41 -10.75
C ARG A 36 -4.89 -3.64 -9.74
N SER A 37 -5.04 -3.15 -8.51
CA SER A 37 -4.03 -3.33 -7.46
C SER A 37 -3.82 -4.82 -7.12
N ILE A 38 -4.89 -5.62 -7.02
CA ILE A 38 -4.79 -7.07 -6.77
C ILE A 38 -4.09 -7.78 -7.93
N ASN A 39 -4.50 -7.49 -9.16
CA ASN A 39 -3.96 -8.12 -10.36
C ASN A 39 -2.49 -7.77 -10.57
N SER A 40 -2.08 -6.50 -10.38
CA SER A 40 -0.67 -6.09 -10.46
C SER A 40 0.23 -6.84 -9.46
N ILE A 41 -0.24 -7.04 -8.23
CA ILE A 41 0.47 -7.85 -7.23
C ILE A 41 0.56 -9.30 -7.67
N HIS A 42 -0.53 -9.90 -8.14
CA HIS A 42 -0.56 -11.28 -8.60
C HIS A 42 0.34 -11.52 -9.82
N GLU A 43 0.33 -10.62 -10.78
CA GLU A 43 1.21 -10.70 -11.96
C GLU A 43 2.70 -10.66 -11.59
N ALA A 44 3.06 -9.84 -10.59
CA ALA A 44 4.42 -9.78 -10.08
C ALA A 44 4.80 -11.03 -9.26
N LEU A 45 3.86 -11.55 -8.49
CA LEU A 45 4.04 -12.62 -7.50
C LEU A 45 2.92 -13.66 -7.61
N PRO A 46 2.89 -14.52 -8.66
CA PRO A 46 1.76 -15.44 -8.89
C PRO A 46 1.54 -16.47 -7.79
N ALA A 47 2.57 -16.79 -7.01
CA ALA A 47 2.50 -17.74 -5.89
C ALA A 47 2.30 -17.05 -4.51
N ALA A 48 2.18 -15.72 -4.47
CA ALA A 48 1.99 -15.02 -3.22
C ALA A 48 0.56 -15.18 -2.66
N GLU A 49 0.47 -15.29 -1.34
CA GLU A 49 -0.81 -15.20 -0.66
C GLU A 49 -1.25 -13.74 -0.58
N ILE A 50 -2.41 -13.42 -1.13
CA ILE A 50 -2.97 -12.05 -1.09
C ILE A 50 -4.12 -11.99 -0.08
N VAL A 51 -4.05 -11.03 0.83
CA VAL A 51 -5.11 -10.71 1.79
C VAL A 51 -5.58 -9.28 1.56
N VAL A 52 -6.83 -9.11 1.19
CA VAL A 52 -7.46 -7.78 1.03
C VAL A 52 -8.20 -7.42 2.30
N VAL A 53 -7.87 -6.28 2.89
CA VAL A 53 -8.50 -5.79 4.11
C VAL A 53 -9.53 -4.73 3.78
N LEU A 54 -10.79 -5.01 4.09
CA LEU A 54 -11.95 -4.16 3.78
C LEU A 54 -12.75 -3.81 5.03
N PRO A 55 -13.32 -2.61 5.14
CA PRO A 55 -14.38 -2.34 6.11
C PRO A 55 -15.50 -3.38 5.97
N THR A 56 -16.06 -3.82 7.11
CA THR A 56 -17.07 -4.87 7.14
C THR A 56 -18.27 -4.55 6.24
N GLU A 57 -18.69 -3.30 6.25
CA GLU A 57 -19.80 -2.79 5.44
C GLU A 57 -19.53 -2.80 3.93
N HIS A 58 -18.27 -2.93 3.50
CA HIS A 58 -17.89 -2.96 2.10
C HIS A 58 -17.64 -4.37 1.53
N VAL A 59 -17.67 -5.40 2.36
CA VAL A 59 -17.36 -6.78 1.94
C VAL A 59 -18.36 -7.29 0.91
N GLU A 60 -19.65 -7.10 1.15
CA GLU A 60 -20.69 -7.55 0.19
C GLU A 60 -20.66 -6.74 -1.12
N LEU A 61 -20.41 -5.43 -1.02
CA LEU A 61 -20.20 -4.60 -2.21
C LEU A 61 -19.01 -5.11 -3.03
N TRP A 62 -17.91 -5.45 -2.37
CA TRP A 62 -16.72 -6.00 -3.04
C TRP A 62 -17.00 -7.35 -3.72
N LYS A 63 -17.67 -8.29 -3.05
CA LYS A 63 -18.03 -9.58 -3.64
C LYS A 63 -18.87 -9.41 -4.92
N ASN A 64 -19.88 -8.55 -4.87
CA ASN A 64 -20.74 -8.26 -6.01
C ASN A 64 -19.99 -7.56 -7.16
N LEU A 65 -19.05 -6.67 -6.83
CA LEU A 65 -18.25 -5.96 -7.81
C LEU A 65 -17.22 -6.89 -8.45
N SER A 66 -16.44 -7.60 -7.63
CA SER A 66 -15.37 -8.49 -8.10
C SER A 66 -15.86 -9.63 -8.98
N ALA A 67 -17.08 -10.13 -8.76
CA ALA A 67 -17.70 -11.15 -9.62
C ALA A 67 -17.89 -10.71 -11.08
N ARG A 68 -17.77 -9.42 -11.38
CA ARG A 68 -17.95 -8.84 -12.72
C ARG A 68 -16.62 -8.64 -13.47
N PHE A 69 -15.49 -8.93 -12.83
CA PHE A 69 -14.15 -8.72 -13.37
C PHE A 69 -13.30 -9.97 -13.19
N ILE A 70 -12.22 -10.07 -13.94
CA ILE A 70 -11.19 -11.09 -13.70
C ILE A 70 -10.30 -10.58 -12.57
N VAL A 71 -10.39 -11.20 -11.40
CA VAL A 71 -9.64 -10.82 -10.20
C VAL A 71 -8.85 -12.02 -9.70
N ALA A 72 -7.58 -11.81 -9.42
CA ALA A 72 -6.72 -12.86 -8.90
C ALA A 72 -7.21 -13.39 -7.53
N PRO A 73 -6.93 -14.67 -7.22
CA PRO A 73 -7.32 -15.27 -5.95
C PRO A 73 -6.81 -14.50 -4.75
N HIS A 74 -7.68 -14.22 -3.79
CA HIS A 74 -7.33 -13.50 -2.57
C HIS A 74 -8.25 -13.89 -1.41
N LYS A 75 -7.76 -13.72 -0.18
CA LYS A 75 -8.57 -13.78 1.04
C LYS A 75 -9.11 -12.39 1.38
N ILE A 76 -10.20 -12.35 2.13
CA ILE A 76 -10.75 -11.10 2.69
C ILE A 76 -10.59 -11.12 4.19
N ALA A 77 -10.04 -10.02 4.74
CA ALA A 77 -10.03 -9.75 6.16
C ALA A 77 -10.83 -8.47 6.47
N HIS A 78 -11.40 -8.38 7.67
CA HIS A 78 -12.14 -7.20 8.09
C HIS A 78 -11.21 -6.10 8.58
N GLY A 79 -11.46 -4.87 8.19
CA GLY A 79 -10.75 -3.69 8.68
C GLY A 79 -11.00 -3.44 10.16
N GLY A 80 -10.10 -2.69 10.77
CA GLY A 80 -10.24 -2.22 12.14
C GLY A 80 -10.49 -0.71 12.21
N GLN A 81 -10.49 -0.16 13.43
CA GLN A 81 -10.76 1.25 13.69
C GLN A 81 -9.76 2.18 12.99
N GLU A 82 -8.48 1.80 13.02
CA GLU A 82 -7.39 2.52 12.39
C GLU A 82 -6.69 1.65 11.34
N ARG A 83 -5.82 2.26 10.51
CA ARG A 83 -5.01 1.53 9.53
C ARG A 83 -4.17 0.44 10.20
N PHE A 84 -3.59 0.74 11.35
CA PHE A 84 -2.85 -0.23 12.19
C PHE A 84 -3.68 -1.48 12.48
N HIS A 85 -4.91 -1.32 12.99
CA HIS A 85 -5.80 -2.45 13.32
C HIS A 85 -6.19 -3.24 12.07
N SER A 86 -6.34 -2.56 10.94
CA SER A 86 -6.63 -3.19 9.65
C SER A 86 -5.48 -4.09 9.20
N VAL A 87 -4.24 -3.60 9.26
CA VAL A 87 -3.05 -4.41 8.92
C VAL A 87 -2.89 -5.58 9.88
N ARG A 88 -3.09 -5.37 11.20
CA ARG A 88 -3.06 -6.44 12.21
C ARG A 88 -4.06 -7.55 11.90
N ASN A 89 -5.28 -7.21 11.50
CA ASN A 89 -6.28 -8.20 11.08
C ASN A 89 -5.87 -8.93 9.78
N GLY A 90 -5.23 -8.22 8.84
CA GLY A 90 -4.64 -8.82 7.65
C GLY A 90 -3.53 -9.83 7.97
N LEU A 91 -2.66 -9.50 8.93
CA LEU A 91 -1.61 -10.40 9.43
C LEU A 91 -2.17 -11.66 10.08
N GLN A 92 -3.28 -11.55 10.82
CA GLN A 92 -3.97 -12.70 11.42
C GLN A 92 -4.59 -13.63 10.37
N ALA A 93 -5.08 -13.08 9.26
CA ALA A 93 -5.66 -13.86 8.15
C ALA A 93 -4.61 -14.51 7.24
N MET A 94 -3.35 -14.04 7.30
CA MET A 94 -2.25 -14.56 6.50
C MET A 94 -1.61 -15.79 7.13
N SER A 95 -1.27 -16.78 6.29
CA SER A 95 -0.59 -18.01 6.71
C SER A 95 0.70 -17.72 7.50
N GLN A 96 0.94 -18.50 8.56
CA GLN A 96 2.16 -18.41 9.36
C GLN A 96 3.42 -18.86 8.60
N GLU A 97 3.24 -19.57 7.49
CA GLU A 97 4.34 -20.05 6.65
C GLU A 97 4.91 -18.97 5.71
N VAL A 98 4.25 -17.81 5.62
CA VAL A 98 4.75 -16.68 4.83
C VAL A 98 5.97 -16.08 5.51
N GLU A 99 7.06 -15.95 4.76
CA GLU A 99 8.37 -15.48 5.23
C GLU A 99 8.58 -13.97 4.98
N TYR A 100 7.99 -13.44 3.91
CA TYR A 100 8.07 -12.01 3.55
C TYR A 100 6.68 -11.46 3.28
N ILE A 101 6.35 -10.34 3.90
CA ILE A 101 5.03 -9.71 3.80
C ILE A 101 5.17 -8.28 3.28
N GLY A 102 4.52 -8.01 2.15
CA GLY A 102 4.29 -6.65 1.67
C GLY A 102 2.98 -6.09 2.21
N VAL A 103 2.99 -4.83 2.62
CA VAL A 103 1.74 -4.08 2.92
C VAL A 103 1.57 -3.00 1.87
N HIS A 104 0.43 -3.02 1.17
CA HIS A 104 0.18 -2.17 0.02
C HIS A 104 -1.13 -1.40 0.16
N ASP A 105 -1.10 -0.11 -0.20
CA ASP A 105 -2.30 0.70 -0.28
C ASP A 105 -3.12 0.30 -1.51
N ALA A 106 -4.37 -0.13 -1.34
CA ALA A 106 -5.28 -0.48 -2.44
C ALA A 106 -5.47 0.60 -3.52
N VAL A 107 -5.13 1.83 -3.20
CA VAL A 107 -5.27 3.01 -4.05
C VAL A 107 -3.95 3.47 -4.68
N ARG A 108 -2.99 2.54 -4.83
CA ARG A 108 -1.78 2.70 -5.65
C ARG A 108 -1.74 1.67 -6.79
N PRO A 109 -2.68 1.73 -7.73
CA PRO A 109 -2.85 0.69 -8.76
C PRO A 109 -1.75 0.69 -9.81
N MET A 110 -0.82 1.68 -9.76
CA MET A 110 0.24 1.88 -10.75
C MET A 110 1.60 1.32 -10.32
N VAL A 111 1.63 0.56 -9.20
CA VAL A 111 2.87 -0.09 -8.78
C VAL A 111 3.37 -1.07 -9.84
N SER A 112 4.61 -0.91 -10.29
CA SER A 112 5.15 -1.77 -11.34
C SER A 112 5.54 -3.16 -10.81
N LYS A 113 5.44 -4.16 -11.67
CA LYS A 113 5.94 -5.51 -11.42
C LYS A 113 7.42 -5.50 -11.02
N LYS A 114 8.22 -4.64 -11.66
CA LYS A 114 9.65 -4.49 -11.38
C LYS A 114 9.90 -4.01 -9.95
N LEU A 115 9.15 -3.02 -9.49
CA LEU A 115 9.29 -2.49 -8.12
C LEU A 115 8.87 -3.54 -7.08
N ILE A 116 7.75 -4.24 -7.30
CA ILE A 116 7.27 -5.29 -6.39
C ILE A 116 8.32 -6.40 -6.22
N ILE A 117 8.86 -6.91 -7.34
CA ILE A 117 9.88 -7.97 -7.32
C ILE A 117 11.14 -7.48 -6.61
N ARG A 118 11.62 -6.27 -6.92
CA ARG A 118 12.82 -5.70 -6.29
C ARG A 118 12.65 -5.56 -4.78
N LEU A 119 11.53 -5.07 -4.30
CA LEU A 119 11.25 -4.96 -2.86
C LEU A 119 11.30 -6.32 -2.16
N MET A 120 10.71 -7.35 -2.77
CA MET A 120 10.73 -8.71 -2.21
C MET A 120 12.14 -9.33 -2.18
N LEU A 121 12.98 -9.02 -3.15
CA LEU A 121 14.37 -9.49 -3.18
C LEU A 121 15.23 -8.76 -2.15
N GLU A 122 15.09 -7.44 -2.03
CA GLU A 122 15.82 -6.66 -1.03
C GLU A 122 15.46 -7.06 0.41
N ALA A 123 14.22 -7.48 0.66
CA ALA A 123 13.78 -7.96 1.97
C ALA A 123 14.44 -9.29 2.39
N GLU A 124 15.06 -10.05 1.46
CA GLU A 124 15.84 -11.24 1.80
C GLU A 124 17.11 -10.87 2.61
N GLY A 125 17.68 -9.68 2.36
CA GLY A 125 18.85 -9.17 3.06
C GLY A 125 18.56 -8.14 4.17
N HIS A 126 17.33 -7.63 4.24
CA HIS A 126 16.95 -6.54 5.13
C HIS A 126 15.63 -6.82 5.87
N PRO A 127 15.52 -6.52 7.17
CA PRO A 127 14.29 -6.82 7.94
C PRO A 127 13.08 -5.99 7.51
N ALA A 128 13.32 -4.78 6.96
CA ALA A 128 12.29 -3.84 6.51
C ALA A 128 12.80 -3.03 5.31
N VAL A 129 12.03 -3.01 4.22
CA VAL A 129 12.39 -2.31 2.97
C VAL A 129 11.19 -1.52 2.47
N ILE A 130 11.37 -0.24 2.21
CA ILE A 130 10.32 0.61 1.70
C ILE A 130 10.75 1.42 0.47
N PRO A 131 9.84 1.62 -0.50
CA PRO A 131 10.12 2.44 -1.66
C PRO A 131 9.90 3.93 -1.33
N THR A 132 10.82 4.77 -1.79
CA THR A 132 10.76 6.21 -1.57
C THR A 132 11.18 6.98 -2.82
N ILE A 133 10.63 8.20 -2.97
CA ILE A 133 11.09 9.13 -4.01
C ILE A 133 11.48 10.46 -3.39
N ALA A 134 12.43 11.17 -4.03
CA ALA A 134 12.76 12.53 -3.64
C ALA A 134 11.59 13.48 -3.95
N PRO A 135 11.22 14.39 -3.03
CA PRO A 135 10.17 15.37 -3.29
C PRO A 135 10.60 16.38 -4.37
N PRO A 136 9.71 16.72 -5.33
CA PRO A 136 10.03 17.64 -6.42
C PRO A 136 10.08 19.11 -5.96
N ASP A 137 9.27 19.47 -4.97
CA ASP A 137 9.05 20.84 -4.54
C ASP A 137 9.91 21.26 -3.35
N SER A 138 9.95 22.55 -3.07
CA SER A 138 10.53 23.10 -1.83
C SER A 138 9.52 22.98 -0.69
N TYR A 139 10.00 22.66 0.51
CA TYR A 139 9.17 22.49 1.70
C TYR A 139 9.52 23.52 2.77
N ARG A 140 8.54 23.89 3.58
CA ARG A 140 8.70 24.75 4.74
C ARG A 140 8.05 24.10 5.96
N ILE A 141 8.75 24.17 7.09
CA ILE A 141 8.15 23.84 8.39
C ILE A 141 7.40 25.08 8.88
N VAL A 142 6.11 24.90 9.17
CA VAL A 142 5.25 25.96 9.73
C VAL A 142 5.22 25.82 11.24
N GLN A 143 5.44 26.93 11.95
CA GLN A 143 5.39 27.03 13.40
C GLN A 143 4.44 28.15 13.79
N SER A 144 4.13 28.31 15.09
CA SER A 144 3.25 29.38 15.60
C SER A 144 3.73 30.80 15.21
N GLU A 145 5.03 31.01 15.13
CA GLU A 145 5.66 32.32 14.87
C GLU A 145 6.26 32.44 13.47
N GLY A 146 5.74 31.67 12.47
CA GLY A 146 6.21 31.77 11.10
C GLY A 146 6.60 30.44 10.47
N SER A 147 7.49 30.50 9.48
CA SER A 147 7.94 29.28 8.80
C SER A 147 9.41 29.38 8.39
N HIS A 148 10.07 28.22 8.30
CA HIS A 148 11.44 28.14 7.79
C HIS A 148 11.58 27.03 6.75
N ILE A 149 12.57 27.18 5.88
CA ILE A 149 12.87 26.18 4.84
C ILE A 149 13.46 24.91 5.48
N ILE A 150 13.13 23.76 4.92
CA ILE A 150 13.80 22.50 5.21
C ILE A 150 14.61 22.06 3.99
N ASP A 151 15.78 21.48 4.22
CA ASP A 151 16.56 20.89 3.15
C ASP A 151 15.84 19.67 2.57
N ARG A 152 15.27 19.82 1.37
CA ARG A 152 14.53 18.75 0.70
C ARG A 152 15.40 17.53 0.35
N SER A 153 16.73 17.67 0.31
CA SER A 153 17.62 16.53 0.03
C SER A 153 17.56 15.47 1.13
N THR A 154 17.17 15.86 2.34
CA THR A 154 16.98 14.98 3.50
C THR A 154 15.60 14.35 3.58
N LEU A 155 14.65 14.76 2.71
CA LEU A 155 13.29 14.29 2.71
C LEU A 155 13.07 13.17 1.69
N ARG A 156 12.16 12.27 2.03
CA ARG A 156 11.66 11.23 1.11
C ARG A 156 10.14 11.15 1.20
N ILE A 157 9.51 10.97 0.05
CA ILE A 157 8.09 10.62 -0.03
C ILE A 157 8.00 9.10 0.00
N VAL A 158 7.33 8.57 1.02
CA VAL A 158 7.18 7.13 1.22
C VAL A 158 6.07 6.59 0.35
N GLN A 159 6.31 5.43 -0.24
CA GLN A 159 5.33 4.71 -1.05
C GLN A 159 5.06 3.31 -0.47
N THR A 160 4.20 2.55 -1.13
CA THR A 160 3.94 1.13 -0.88
C THR A 160 4.02 0.34 -2.19
N PRO A 161 4.32 -0.98 -2.16
CA PRO A 161 4.35 -1.87 -0.99
C PRO A 161 5.52 -1.57 -0.06
N GLN A 162 5.31 -1.65 1.25
CA GLN A 162 6.36 -1.73 2.26
C GLN A 162 6.56 -3.20 2.58
N VAL A 163 7.77 -3.71 2.45
CA VAL A 163 8.05 -5.15 2.55
C VAL A 163 8.93 -5.44 3.76
N PHE A 164 8.55 -6.46 4.49
CA PHE A 164 9.18 -6.84 5.75
C PHE A 164 9.40 -8.35 5.81
N GLN A 165 10.40 -8.77 6.58
CA GLN A 165 10.44 -10.13 7.08
C GLN A 165 9.20 -10.37 7.96
N ALA A 166 8.49 -11.46 7.72
CA ALA A 166 7.19 -11.71 8.37
C ALA A 166 7.27 -11.73 9.89
N LYS A 167 8.35 -12.26 10.45
CA LYS A 167 8.59 -12.26 11.89
C LYS A 167 8.66 -10.84 12.43
N THR A 168 9.50 -10.00 11.82
CA THR A 168 9.68 -8.58 12.22
C THR A 168 8.36 -7.81 12.19
N LEU A 169 7.58 -7.96 11.11
CA LEU A 169 6.31 -7.25 10.99
C LEU A 169 5.29 -7.74 12.03
N ARG A 170 5.18 -9.07 12.24
CA ARG A 170 4.24 -9.63 13.21
C ARG A 170 4.56 -9.18 14.64
N GLU A 171 5.83 -9.24 15.05
CA GLU A 171 6.29 -8.78 16.36
C GLU A 171 6.01 -7.26 16.54
N ALA A 172 6.24 -6.45 15.51
CA ALA A 172 5.96 -5.02 15.56
C ALA A 172 4.46 -4.71 15.75
N TYR A 173 3.57 -5.53 15.19
CA TYR A 173 2.12 -5.37 15.34
C TYR A 173 1.52 -5.94 16.64
N GLU A 174 2.35 -6.48 17.53
CA GLU A 174 1.96 -6.81 18.91
C GLU A 174 1.91 -5.57 19.84
N GLN A 175 2.54 -4.46 19.42
CA GLN A 175 2.50 -3.18 20.13
C GLN A 175 1.09 -2.62 20.26
N GLU A 176 0.88 -1.77 21.28
CA GLU A 176 -0.31 -0.94 21.36
C GLU A 176 -0.29 0.16 20.30
N PHE A 177 -1.47 0.47 19.75
CA PHE A 177 -1.61 1.56 18.78
C PHE A 177 -1.23 2.91 19.37
N THR A 178 -0.50 3.70 18.60
CA THR A 178 -0.26 5.13 18.86
C THR A 178 -0.51 5.95 17.59
N PRO A 179 -1.01 7.20 17.70
CA PRO A 179 -1.18 8.10 16.55
C PRO A 179 0.10 8.41 15.77
N LEU A 180 1.27 8.09 16.30
CA LEU A 180 2.55 8.20 15.62
C LEU A 180 2.75 7.14 14.52
N PHE A 181 1.97 6.07 14.54
CA PHE A 181 1.99 5.02 13.53
C PHE A 181 1.27 5.46 12.27
N THR A 182 1.98 6.17 11.39
CA THR A 182 1.43 6.75 10.16
C THR A 182 1.45 5.77 8.98
N ASP A 183 2.35 4.78 9.02
CA ASP A 183 2.52 3.70 8.05
C ASP A 183 3.11 2.44 8.71
N ASP A 184 3.39 1.39 7.94
CA ASP A 184 3.89 0.13 8.50
C ASP A 184 5.37 0.24 8.90
N ALA A 185 6.13 1.07 8.19
CA ALA A 185 7.52 1.35 8.54
C ALA A 185 7.63 2.00 9.92
N SER A 186 6.78 2.97 10.25
CA SER A 186 6.78 3.62 11.56
C SER A 186 6.43 2.66 12.73
N VAL A 187 5.60 1.65 12.45
CA VAL A 187 5.29 0.59 13.43
C VAL A 187 6.53 -0.28 13.69
N VAL A 188 7.23 -0.66 12.63
CA VAL A 188 8.45 -1.49 12.70
C VAL A 188 9.61 -0.71 13.30
N GLU A 189 9.81 0.54 12.89
CA GLU A 189 10.86 1.43 13.42
C GLU A 189 10.74 1.64 14.94
N ALA A 190 9.51 1.70 15.46
CA ALA A 190 9.26 1.83 16.90
C ALA A 190 9.77 0.64 17.72
N THR A 191 10.07 -0.52 17.11
CA THR A 191 10.75 -1.66 17.77
C THR A 191 12.27 -1.55 17.76
N GLY A 192 12.84 -0.48 17.19
CA GLY A 192 14.28 -0.30 17.00
C GLY A 192 14.83 -0.98 15.74
N THR A 193 13.97 -1.48 14.86
CA THR A 193 14.38 -2.07 13.58
C THR A 193 14.72 -0.98 12.57
N GLU A 194 15.86 -1.09 11.91
CA GLU A 194 16.27 -0.18 10.85
C GLU A 194 15.42 -0.36 9.59
N ILE A 195 15.04 0.77 8.97
CA ILE A 195 14.26 0.79 7.73
C ILE A 195 15.19 1.06 6.55
N THR A 196 15.28 0.12 5.63
CA THR A 196 16.05 0.26 4.39
C THR A 196 15.19 0.97 3.33
N LEU A 197 15.71 2.09 2.81
CA LEU A 197 15.04 2.86 1.75
C LEU A 197 15.60 2.43 0.38
N ILE A 198 14.69 2.17 -0.57
CA ILE A 198 15.06 1.97 -1.98
C ILE A 198 14.35 2.98 -2.87
N GLU A 199 14.87 3.17 -4.09
CA GLU A 199 14.24 4.07 -5.06
C GLU A 199 12.85 3.56 -5.43
N GLY A 200 11.83 4.40 -5.31
CA GLY A 200 10.46 4.14 -5.73
C GLY A 200 10.22 4.57 -7.18
N GLU A 201 8.94 4.78 -7.54
CA GLU A 201 8.54 5.16 -8.88
C GLU A 201 7.58 6.35 -8.83
N ARG A 202 7.78 7.35 -9.72
CA ARG A 202 6.92 8.56 -9.75
C ARG A 202 5.49 8.23 -10.14
N GLU A 203 5.32 7.23 -10.98
CA GLU A 203 4.04 6.71 -11.46
C GLU A 203 3.26 5.95 -10.38
N ASN A 204 3.93 5.46 -9.32
CA ASN A 204 3.29 4.77 -8.19
C ASN A 204 2.57 5.76 -7.26
N ILE A 205 1.70 6.58 -7.84
CA ILE A 205 0.93 7.60 -7.14
C ILE A 205 -0.14 6.98 -6.24
N LYS A 206 -0.48 7.70 -5.16
CA LYS A 206 -1.61 7.36 -4.27
C LYS A 206 -2.83 8.16 -4.71
N ILE A 207 -3.86 7.51 -5.20
CA ILE A 207 -5.12 8.16 -5.58
C ILE A 207 -5.87 8.61 -4.33
N THR A 208 -5.91 9.92 -4.10
CA THR A 208 -6.54 10.53 -2.91
C THR A 208 -7.52 11.63 -3.24
N THR A 209 -7.37 12.27 -4.40
CA THR A 209 -8.18 13.38 -4.90
C THR A 209 -8.69 13.11 -6.32
N PRO A 210 -9.70 13.87 -6.81
CA PRO A 210 -10.13 13.79 -8.21
C PRO A 210 -9.00 14.08 -9.21
N ALA A 211 -8.06 14.97 -8.88
CA ALA A 211 -6.90 15.27 -9.73
C ALA A 211 -5.99 14.03 -9.90
N ASP A 212 -5.79 13.25 -8.81
CA ASP A 212 -4.98 12.02 -8.88
C ASP A 212 -5.61 10.99 -9.83
N MET A 213 -6.95 10.96 -9.95
CA MET A 213 -7.65 10.10 -10.92
C MET A 213 -7.32 10.48 -12.35
N ILE A 214 -7.25 11.78 -12.65
CA ILE A 214 -6.89 12.26 -13.99
C ILE A 214 -5.45 11.87 -14.32
N PHE A 215 -4.53 12.05 -13.38
CA PHE A 215 -3.13 11.62 -13.56
C PHE A 215 -3.01 10.10 -13.72
N ALA A 216 -3.71 9.32 -12.89
CA ALA A 216 -3.74 7.87 -13.00
C ALA A 216 -4.27 7.41 -14.36
N GLN A 217 -5.35 8.03 -14.86
CA GLN A 217 -5.90 7.72 -16.19
C GLN A 217 -4.90 8.02 -17.32
N ALA A 218 -4.18 9.14 -17.24
CA ALA A 218 -3.14 9.47 -18.21
C ALA A 218 -1.99 8.45 -18.21
N ILE A 219 -1.53 8.02 -17.03
CA ILE A 219 -0.48 6.99 -16.90
C ILE A 219 -0.91 5.67 -17.55
N ILE A 220 -2.16 5.21 -17.31
CA ILE A 220 -2.65 3.96 -17.92
C ILE A 220 -2.69 4.08 -19.44
N SER A 221 -3.21 5.18 -19.97
CA SER A 221 -3.32 5.36 -21.41
C SER A 221 -1.97 5.26 -22.13
N THR A 222 -0.88 5.68 -21.48
CA THR A 222 0.48 5.54 -22.05
C THR A 222 1.03 4.12 -21.97
N GLN A 223 0.60 3.32 -20.96
CA GLN A 223 1.03 1.92 -20.80
C GLN A 223 0.30 0.97 -21.76
N ASP A 224 -0.92 1.30 -22.17
CA ASP A 224 -1.71 0.50 -23.12
C ASP A 224 -1.27 0.73 -24.58
N GLU A 225 -0.42 1.74 -24.85
CA GLU A 225 0.12 2.06 -26.18
C GLU A 225 1.52 1.43 -26.46
N GLU A 226 2.19 0.87 -25.44
CA GLU A 226 3.48 0.16 -25.54
C GLU A 226 3.28 -1.37 -25.64
#